data_35763b6e8a3ab2228f9bbb4a41598dd1
#
_entry.id   35763b6e8a3ab2228f9bbb4a41598dd1
#
_cell.length_a   1.000
_cell.length_b   1.000
_cell.length_c   1.000
_cell.angle_alpha   90.00
_cell.angle_beta   90.00
_cell.angle_gamma   90.00
#
_symmetry.space_group_name_H-M   'P 1'
#
loop_
_entity.id
_entity.type
_entity.pdbx_description
1 polymer ?
#
loop_
_entity_poly.entity_id
_entity_poly.type
_entity_poly.pdbx_seq_one_letter_code
_entity_poly.pdbx_strand_id
1 'polypeptide(L)'
;MRGQHGGHGFSRFRGRLLAENTEQTRDLYARYFNDSTGQFLEALQNALPDLPAHDLHWRFHVLLGAMVYTLANPGRIQVLTGGECDPADPDQALDNLVPMLAQLLRNPAMTNTKSPNSPHELNTNQA
;
A
#
# COMPACT_ATOMS: atom_id res chain seq x y z
N MET A 1 7.84 -7.29 -24.70
CA MET A 1 6.47 -6.97 -25.11
C MET A 1 5.45 -7.99 -24.65
N ARG A 2 5.76 -9.26 -24.77
CA ARG A 2 4.82 -10.31 -24.32
C ARG A 2 4.58 -10.30 -22.83
N GLY A 3 5.58 -9.97 -22.02
CA GLY A 3 5.42 -9.82 -20.57
C GLY A 3 4.50 -8.68 -20.18
N GLN A 4 4.36 -7.66 -21.02
CA GLN A 4 3.47 -6.55 -20.78
C GLN A 4 2.00 -6.94 -20.95
N HIS A 5 1.69 -7.82 -21.86
CA HIS A 5 0.32 -8.32 -22.04
C HIS A 5 -0.16 -9.12 -20.85
N GLY A 6 0.69 -10.01 -20.30
CA GLY A 6 0.35 -10.75 -19.09
C GLY A 6 0.17 -9.86 -17.89
N GLY A 7 1.03 -8.84 -17.72
CA GLY A 7 0.93 -7.88 -16.63
C GLY A 7 -0.32 -7.04 -16.68
N HIS A 8 -0.69 -6.57 -17.86
CA HIS A 8 -1.92 -5.79 -18.03
C HIS A 8 -3.17 -6.61 -17.76
N GLY A 9 -3.22 -7.85 -18.24
CA GLY A 9 -4.36 -8.72 -17.98
C GLY A 9 -4.55 -9.01 -16.50
N PHE A 10 -3.45 -9.27 -15.80
CA PHE A 10 -3.47 -9.53 -14.38
C PHE A 10 -3.90 -8.29 -13.58
N SER A 11 -3.40 -7.12 -13.93
CA SER A 11 -3.78 -5.86 -13.27
C SER A 11 -5.25 -5.53 -13.46
N ARG A 12 -5.77 -5.74 -14.67
CA ARG A 12 -7.19 -5.54 -14.95
C ARG A 12 -8.06 -6.50 -14.16
N PHE A 13 -7.64 -7.75 -14.07
CA PHE A 13 -8.35 -8.76 -13.30
C PHE A 13 -8.44 -8.36 -11.83
N ARG A 14 -7.33 -7.93 -11.24
CA ARG A 14 -7.31 -7.46 -9.85
C ARG A 14 -8.18 -6.23 -9.64
N GLY A 15 -8.13 -5.28 -10.56
CA GLY A 15 -8.97 -4.09 -10.50
C GLY A 15 -10.46 -4.44 -10.56
N ARG A 16 -10.82 -5.42 -11.37
CA ARG A 16 -12.19 -5.91 -11.45
C ARG A 16 -12.64 -6.57 -10.17
N LEU A 17 -11.79 -7.40 -9.57
CA LEU A 17 -12.10 -8.03 -8.30
C LEU A 17 -12.37 -7.00 -7.21
N LEU A 18 -11.62 -5.91 -7.19
CA LEU A 18 -11.82 -4.82 -6.25
C LEU A 18 -13.09 -4.02 -6.53
N ALA A 19 -13.44 -3.87 -7.81
CA ALA A 19 -14.61 -3.10 -8.23
C ALA A 19 -15.91 -3.89 -8.11
N GLU A 20 -15.86 -5.18 -8.35
CA GLU A 20 -17.01 -6.08 -8.26
C GLU A 20 -17.29 -6.47 -6.81
N ASN A 21 -17.89 -5.67 -6.08
CA ASN A 21 -18.14 -5.80 -4.66
C ASN A 21 -19.15 -6.93 -4.32
N THR A 22 -18.99 -8.13 -4.90
CA THR A 22 -19.79 -9.29 -4.58
C THR A 22 -19.15 -10.06 -3.42
N GLU A 23 -19.97 -10.74 -2.63
CA GLU A 23 -19.52 -11.52 -1.49
C GLU A 23 -18.55 -12.64 -1.91
N GLN A 24 -18.85 -13.33 -3.01
CA GLN A 24 -17.98 -14.37 -3.54
C GLN A 24 -16.63 -13.83 -4.00
N THR A 25 -16.64 -12.69 -4.65
CA THR A 25 -15.41 -12.02 -5.12
C THR A 25 -14.56 -11.57 -3.96
N ARG A 26 -15.18 -11.06 -2.91
CA ARG A 26 -14.47 -10.68 -1.68
C ARG A 26 -13.83 -11.88 -1.00
N ASP A 27 -14.56 -13.00 -0.89
CA ASP A 27 -14.04 -14.20 -0.26
C ASP A 27 -12.86 -14.77 -1.02
N LEU A 28 -12.97 -14.84 -2.35
CA LEU A 28 -11.89 -15.33 -3.20
C LEU A 28 -10.67 -14.42 -3.10
N TYR A 29 -10.87 -13.11 -3.16
CA TYR A 29 -9.81 -12.13 -3.02
C TYR A 29 -9.14 -12.23 -1.66
N ALA A 30 -9.94 -12.35 -0.59
CA ALA A 30 -9.42 -12.45 0.76
C ALA A 30 -8.57 -13.70 0.95
N ARG A 31 -9.02 -14.86 0.45
CA ARG A 31 -8.26 -16.11 0.57
C ARG A 31 -6.92 -16.02 -0.15
N TYR A 32 -6.96 -15.59 -1.41
CA TYR A 32 -5.76 -15.50 -2.22
C TYR A 32 -4.80 -14.46 -1.68
N PHE A 33 -5.32 -13.31 -1.27
CA PHE A 33 -4.51 -12.18 -0.82
C PHE A 33 -3.96 -12.40 0.59
N ASN A 34 -4.75 -12.98 1.48
CA ASN A 34 -4.35 -13.16 2.88
C ASN A 34 -3.18 -14.12 3.03
N ASP A 35 -3.14 -15.20 2.23
CA ASP A 35 -2.04 -16.17 2.32
C ASP A 35 -0.71 -15.53 1.90
N SER A 36 -0.66 -14.88 0.75
CA SER A 36 0.57 -14.29 0.24
C SER A 36 0.98 -13.04 1.01
N THR A 37 0.02 -12.18 1.37
CA THR A 37 0.33 -10.98 2.13
C THR A 37 0.71 -11.28 3.57
N GLY A 38 0.11 -12.30 4.17
CA GLY A 38 0.51 -12.73 5.50
C GLY A 38 1.95 -13.19 5.56
N GLN A 39 2.38 -13.95 4.55
CA GLN A 39 3.78 -14.38 4.43
C GLN A 39 4.71 -13.21 4.21
N PHE A 40 4.30 -12.24 3.41
CA PHE A 40 5.11 -11.05 3.16
C PHE A 40 5.24 -10.18 4.41
N LEU A 41 4.14 -10.02 5.15
CA LEU A 41 4.18 -9.29 6.42
C LEU A 41 5.11 -9.96 7.43
N GLU A 42 5.05 -11.29 7.53
CA GLU A 42 5.94 -12.04 8.41
C GLU A 42 7.41 -11.85 8.02
N ALA A 43 7.70 -11.89 6.71
CA ALA A 43 9.05 -11.64 6.23
C ALA A 43 9.54 -10.23 6.59
N LEU A 44 8.66 -9.23 6.50
CA LEU A 44 9.00 -7.86 6.89
C LEU A 44 9.25 -7.74 8.39
N GLN A 45 8.46 -8.42 9.22
CA GLN A 45 8.65 -8.43 10.66
C GLN A 45 10.02 -9.00 11.02
N ASN A 46 10.42 -10.06 10.33
CA ASN A 46 11.73 -10.68 10.53
C ASN A 46 12.88 -9.81 10.04
N ALA A 47 12.66 -9.09 8.94
CA ALA A 47 13.68 -8.20 8.35
C ALA A 47 13.83 -6.89 9.13
N LEU A 48 12.78 -6.45 9.82
CA LEU A 48 12.73 -5.16 10.52
C LEU A 48 12.39 -5.36 12.00
N PRO A 49 13.26 -6.06 12.75
CA PRO A 49 12.93 -6.41 14.13
C PRO A 49 12.87 -5.21 15.08
N ASP A 50 13.51 -4.11 14.73
CA ASP A 50 13.50 -2.90 15.55
C ASP A 50 12.25 -2.05 15.38
N LEU A 51 11.45 -2.34 14.38
CA LEU A 51 10.23 -1.60 14.13
C LEU A 51 9.08 -2.19 14.96
N PRO A 52 8.40 -1.37 15.78
CA PRO A 52 7.25 -1.88 16.53
C PRO A 52 6.16 -2.43 15.61
N ALA A 53 5.49 -3.49 16.06
CA ALA A 53 4.49 -4.17 15.24
C ALA A 53 3.38 -3.23 14.77
N HIS A 54 2.91 -2.35 15.64
CA HIS A 54 1.87 -1.37 15.29
C HIS A 54 2.31 -0.46 14.15
N ASP A 55 3.53 0.04 14.21
CA ASP A 55 4.11 0.92 13.20
C ASP A 55 4.28 0.17 11.87
N LEU A 56 4.80 -1.05 11.94
CA LEU A 56 4.96 -1.89 10.76
C LEU A 56 3.62 -2.19 10.09
N HIS A 57 2.57 -2.45 10.86
CA HIS A 57 1.26 -2.74 10.31
C HIS A 57 0.70 -1.56 9.51
N TRP A 58 0.86 -0.34 10.00
CA TRP A 58 0.43 0.86 9.28
C TRP A 58 1.25 1.09 8.01
N ARG A 59 2.55 0.89 8.08
CA ARG A 59 3.41 1.02 6.90
C ARG A 59 3.06 -0.03 5.86
N PHE A 60 2.78 -1.25 6.29
CA PHE A 60 2.36 -2.31 5.40
C PHE A 60 1.02 -2.00 4.74
N HIS A 61 0.09 -1.43 5.50
CA HIS A 61 -1.20 -0.99 4.96
C HIS A 61 -1.01 0.04 3.85
N VAL A 62 -0.16 1.04 4.06
CA VAL A 62 0.14 2.06 3.05
C VAL A 62 0.80 1.44 1.81
N LEU A 63 1.74 0.53 2.02
CA LEU A 63 2.40 -0.19 0.93
C LEU A 63 1.40 -0.96 0.08
N LEU A 64 0.51 -1.70 0.70
CA LEU A 64 -0.54 -2.44 -0.01
C LEU A 64 -1.45 -1.49 -0.78
N GLY A 65 -1.85 -0.40 -0.18
CA GLY A 65 -2.68 0.61 -0.84
C GLY A 65 -2.00 1.20 -2.07
N ALA A 66 -0.72 1.53 -1.95
CA ALA A 66 0.06 2.06 -3.07
C ALA A 66 0.15 1.05 -4.22
N MET A 67 0.42 -0.21 -3.91
CA MET A 67 0.53 -1.26 -4.92
C MET A 67 -0.81 -1.53 -5.60
N VAL A 68 -1.85 -1.71 -4.81
CA VAL A 68 -3.19 -2.01 -5.34
C VAL A 68 -3.69 -0.86 -6.20
N TYR A 69 -3.56 0.37 -5.74
CA TYR A 69 -4.02 1.54 -6.48
C TYR A 69 -3.25 1.70 -7.79
N THR A 70 -1.94 1.49 -7.75
CA THR A 70 -1.10 1.58 -8.94
C THR A 70 -1.50 0.55 -9.99
N LEU A 71 -1.80 -0.67 -9.58
CA LEU A 71 -2.21 -1.74 -10.48
C LEU A 71 -3.63 -1.53 -11.01
N ALA A 72 -4.52 -0.99 -10.20
CA ALA A 72 -5.93 -0.85 -10.55
C ALA A 72 -6.22 0.41 -11.38
N ASN A 73 -5.49 1.50 -11.14
CA ASN A 73 -5.80 2.80 -11.73
C ASN A 73 -4.56 3.52 -12.29
N PRO A 74 -3.75 2.86 -13.14
CA PRO A 74 -2.52 3.48 -13.61
C PRO A 74 -2.76 4.71 -14.50
N GLY A 75 -3.88 4.75 -15.20
CA GLY A 75 -4.17 5.83 -16.13
C GLY A 75 -4.64 7.12 -15.51
N ARG A 76 -5.08 7.10 -14.25
CA ARG A 76 -5.63 8.30 -13.62
C ARG A 76 -4.58 9.39 -13.41
N ILE A 77 -3.46 9.03 -12.81
CA ILE A 77 -2.38 10.00 -12.58
C ILE A 77 -1.71 10.40 -13.89
N GLN A 78 -1.67 9.49 -14.86
CA GLN A 78 -1.15 9.78 -16.19
C GLN A 78 -1.92 10.94 -16.84
N VAL A 79 -3.25 10.88 -16.81
CA VAL A 79 -4.09 11.95 -17.38
C VAL A 79 -3.90 13.25 -16.61
N LEU A 80 -3.90 13.19 -15.29
CA LEU A 80 -3.75 14.38 -14.45
C LEU A 80 -2.41 15.10 -14.64
N THR A 81 -1.37 14.37 -15.00
CA THR A 81 -0.02 14.91 -15.14
C THR A 81 0.39 15.13 -16.61
N GLY A 82 -0.54 14.98 -17.55
CA GLY A 82 -0.23 15.12 -18.97
C GLY A 82 0.77 14.09 -19.49
N GLY A 83 0.77 12.91 -18.90
CA GLY A 83 1.65 11.81 -19.28
C GLY A 83 2.99 11.78 -18.57
N GLU A 84 3.29 12.75 -17.72
CA GLU A 84 4.56 12.79 -17.01
C GLU A 84 4.72 11.63 -16.05
N CYS A 85 3.67 11.29 -15.32
CA CYS A 85 3.66 10.15 -14.42
C CYS A 85 2.83 9.02 -15.05
N ASP A 86 3.49 7.96 -15.44
CA ASP A 86 2.85 6.80 -16.09
C ASP A 86 3.13 5.51 -15.33
N PRO A 87 2.29 5.16 -14.34
CA PRO A 87 2.48 3.90 -13.60
C PRO A 87 2.23 2.64 -14.43
N ALA A 88 1.62 2.77 -15.61
CA ALA A 88 1.46 1.64 -16.52
C ALA A 88 2.78 1.24 -17.19
N ASP A 89 3.76 2.13 -17.20
CA ASP A 89 5.12 1.81 -17.64
C ASP A 89 5.84 1.09 -16.49
N PRO A 90 6.22 -0.20 -16.67
CA PRO A 90 6.84 -0.96 -15.58
C PRO A 90 8.15 -0.36 -15.10
N ASP A 91 8.94 0.20 -15.99
CA ASP A 91 10.21 0.81 -15.60
C ASP A 91 10.01 2.03 -14.72
N GLN A 92 9.08 2.91 -15.08
CA GLN A 92 8.75 4.06 -14.24
C GLN A 92 8.20 3.64 -12.89
N ALA A 93 7.32 2.64 -12.87
CA ALA A 93 6.74 2.15 -11.64
C ALA A 93 7.81 1.58 -10.71
N LEU A 94 8.72 0.75 -11.23
CA LEU A 94 9.81 0.19 -10.45
C LEU A 94 10.78 1.27 -9.97
N ASP A 95 11.17 2.18 -10.85
CA ASP A 95 12.16 3.20 -10.53
C ASP A 95 11.65 4.20 -9.48
N ASN A 96 10.36 4.39 -9.37
CA ASN A 96 9.77 5.37 -8.45
C ASN A 96 9.15 4.72 -7.23
N LEU A 97 8.33 3.69 -7.40
CA LEU A 97 7.62 3.05 -6.29
C LEU A 97 8.56 2.32 -5.34
N VAL A 98 9.49 1.53 -5.87
CA VAL A 98 10.35 0.70 -5.03
C VAL A 98 11.20 1.54 -4.07
N PRO A 99 11.88 2.61 -4.52
CA PRO A 99 12.62 3.45 -3.59
C PRO A 99 11.72 4.12 -2.56
N MET A 100 10.53 4.59 -2.95
CA MET A 100 9.61 5.23 -2.02
C MET A 100 9.11 4.27 -0.95
N LEU A 101 8.73 3.05 -1.36
CA LEU A 101 8.25 2.03 -0.42
C LEU A 101 9.38 1.52 0.47
N ALA A 102 10.58 1.38 -0.06
CA ALA A 102 11.75 1.01 0.74
C ALA A 102 12.02 2.08 1.80
N GLN A 103 11.92 3.34 1.45
CA GLN A 103 12.10 4.45 2.39
C GLN A 103 11.01 4.47 3.45
N LEU A 104 9.77 4.22 3.06
CA LEU A 104 8.66 4.10 4.00
C LEU A 104 8.94 3.03 5.06
N LEU A 105 9.52 1.91 4.67
CA LEU A 105 9.84 0.83 5.59
C LEU A 105 11.09 1.09 6.43
N ARG A 106 12.06 1.85 5.90
CA ARG A 106 13.35 2.10 6.57
C ARG A 106 13.32 3.26 7.52
N ASN A 107 12.36 4.17 7.40
CA ASN A 107 12.30 5.32 8.30
C ASN A 107 12.21 4.86 9.74
N PRO A 108 12.90 5.56 10.67
CA PRO A 108 12.82 5.20 12.08
C PRO A 108 11.38 5.20 12.57
N ALA A 109 11.12 4.41 13.61
CA ALA A 109 9.81 4.37 14.23
C ALA A 109 9.35 5.78 14.56
N MET A 110 8.13 6.12 14.12
CA MET A 110 7.52 7.36 14.53
C MET A 110 7.18 7.25 16.00
N THR A 111 8.00 7.87 16.83
CA THR A 111 7.68 8.00 18.23
C THR A 111 6.42 8.83 18.34
N ASN A 112 5.35 8.18 18.70
CA ASN A 112 4.11 8.85 18.99
C ASN A 112 4.29 9.56 20.33
N THR A 113 5.00 10.67 20.31
CA THR A 113 4.96 11.59 21.42
C THR A 113 3.55 12.17 21.44
N LYS A 114 2.68 11.51 22.18
CA LYS A 114 1.52 12.21 22.68
C LYS A 114 2.06 13.41 23.44
N SER A 115 2.03 14.54 22.78
CA SER A 115 2.33 15.78 23.44
C SER A 115 1.46 15.87 24.70
N PRO A 116 2.02 16.17 25.84
CA PRO A 116 1.21 16.35 27.05
C PRO A 116 0.21 17.49 26.92
N ASN A 117 0.27 18.24 25.83
CA ASN A 117 -0.68 19.32 25.50
C ASN A 117 -1.67 18.93 24.39
N SER A 118 -2.07 17.67 24.33
CA SER A 118 -3.09 17.29 23.36
C SER A 118 -4.42 18.02 23.69
N PRO A 119 -5.18 18.42 22.67
CA PRO A 119 -6.45 19.14 22.88
C PRO A 119 -7.44 18.43 23.78
N HIS A 120 -7.27 17.12 23.94
CA HIS A 120 -8.12 16.32 24.82
C HIS A 120 -7.93 16.64 26.31
N GLU A 121 -6.72 16.97 26.70
CA GLU A 121 -6.43 17.29 28.10
C GLU A 121 -6.91 18.69 28.47
N LEU A 122 -6.88 19.61 27.52
CA LEU A 122 -7.37 20.96 27.74
C LEU A 122 -8.89 21.02 27.90
N ASN A 123 -9.62 20.12 27.26
CA ASN A 123 -11.08 20.09 27.35
C ASN A 123 -11.57 19.48 28.67
N THR A 124 -10.80 18.60 29.27
CA THR A 124 -11.18 18.00 30.55
C THR A 124 -10.98 18.96 31.72
N ASN A 125 -10.14 19.96 31.57
CA ASN A 125 -9.88 20.92 32.62
C ASN A 125 -10.83 22.13 32.60
N GLN A 126 -11.64 22.27 31.55
CA GLN A 126 -12.60 23.34 31.43
C GLN A 126 -14.04 22.92 31.75
N ALA A 127 -14.25 21.66 32.01
CA ALA A 127 -15.51 21.13 32.45
C ALA A 127 -15.52 21.07 33.98
#